data_952a9490ac1f4f68e97d5d3d55e94dc3
#
_entry.id   952a9490ac1f4f68e97d5d3d55e94dc3
#
_cell.length_a   1.000
_cell.length_b   1.000
_cell.length_c   1.000
_cell.angle_alpha   90.00
_cell.angle_beta   90.00
_cell.angle_gamma   90.00
#
_symmetry.space_group_name_H-M   'P 1'
#
loop_
_entity.id
_entity.type
_entity.pdbx_description
1 polymer ?
#
loop_
_entity_poly.entity_id
_entity_poly.type
_entity_poly.pdbx_seq_one_letter_code
_entity_poly.pdbx_strand_id
1 'polypeptide(L)'
;MSPRCKKPRNCKCSFKGKAFKPTCIPMSEVERIPLLREELEALKLCDLDGMTQEQAGIKMGISRGTVQRILASARRKTALALSKGRALVFE
;
A
#
# COMPACT_ATOMS: atom_id res chain seq x y z
N MET A 1 -20.25 -21.94 9.67
CA MET A 1 -19.13 -21.28 9.77
C MET A 1 -18.49 -21.01 8.49
N SER A 2 -18.02 -19.92 8.36
CA SER A 2 -17.43 -19.59 7.13
C SER A 2 -16.16 -20.27 6.97
N PRO A 3 -15.81 -20.54 5.81
CA PRO A 3 -14.57 -21.17 5.54
C PRO A 3 -13.52 -20.24 5.83
N ARG A 4 -12.51 -20.62 6.49
CA ARG A 4 -11.50 -19.79 6.71
C ARG A 4 -10.50 -19.86 5.71
N CYS A 5 -9.99 -18.79 5.30
CA CYS A 5 -8.88 -18.74 4.41
C CYS A 5 -7.68 -19.14 5.15
N LYS A 6 -6.87 -19.97 4.57
CA LYS A 6 -5.68 -20.29 5.20
C LYS A 6 -4.77 -19.21 5.19
N LYS A 7 -4.23 -18.83 6.27
CA LYS A 7 -3.30 -17.79 6.32
C LYS A 7 -2.02 -18.21 5.80
N PRO A 8 -1.33 -17.40 5.13
CA PRO A 8 0.00 -17.71 4.65
C PRO A 8 0.85 -17.85 5.79
N ARG A 9 1.51 -18.87 5.94
CA ARG A 9 2.29 -19.02 6.98
C ARG A 9 3.54 -18.44 6.91
N ASN A 10 4.25 -18.32 6.11
CA ASN A 10 5.48 -17.74 6.10
C ASN A 10 5.51 -16.43 5.64
N CYS A 11 4.94 -15.52 6.27
CA CYS A 11 4.98 -14.18 5.90
C CYS A 11 6.30 -13.65 6.11
N LYS A 12 7.13 -13.54 5.16
CA LYS A 12 8.41 -12.98 5.33
C LYS A 12 8.30 -11.55 5.51
N CYS A 13 9.25 -10.94 6.04
CA CYS A 13 9.23 -9.57 6.36
C CYS A 13 9.50 -8.63 5.25
N SER A 14 9.89 -9.07 4.12
CA SER A 14 10.15 -8.17 3.04
C SER A 14 8.85 -7.74 2.40
N PHE A 15 8.73 -6.49 2.00
CA PHE A 15 7.54 -6.06 1.34
C PHE A 15 7.48 -6.49 -0.09
N LYS A 16 8.60 -6.79 -0.68
CA LYS A 16 8.61 -7.16 -2.04
C LYS A 16 7.82 -8.42 -2.22
N GLY A 17 6.89 -8.43 -3.11
CA GLY A 17 6.07 -9.60 -3.36
C GLY A 17 4.93 -9.77 -2.39
N LYS A 18 4.77 -8.86 -1.44
CA LYS A 18 3.66 -8.95 -0.53
C LYS A 18 2.46 -8.22 -1.07
N ALA A 19 1.33 -8.49 -0.51
CA ALA A 19 0.10 -7.85 -0.94
C ALA A 19 -0.89 -7.81 0.21
N PHE A 20 -1.77 -6.83 0.16
CA PHE A 20 -2.92 -6.80 1.02
C PHE A 20 -4.10 -7.09 0.11
N LYS A 21 -4.90 -8.04 0.47
CA LYS A 21 -6.01 -8.43 -0.38
C LYS A 21 -7.20 -8.86 0.45
N PRO A 22 -8.40 -8.88 -0.14
CA PRO A 22 -9.56 -9.35 0.59
C PRO A 22 -9.41 -10.82 0.97
N THR A 23 -9.95 -11.19 2.14
CA THR A 23 -9.86 -12.55 2.58
C THR A 23 -10.72 -13.44 1.73
N CYS A 24 -10.32 -14.63 1.54
CA CYS A 24 -11.06 -15.64 0.81
C CYS A 24 -11.23 -15.41 -0.69
N ILE A 25 -10.49 -14.46 -1.25
CA ILE A 25 -10.47 -14.29 -2.68
C ILE A 25 -9.07 -14.58 -3.14
N PRO A 26 -8.87 -15.56 -3.99
CA PRO A 26 -7.51 -15.87 -4.43
C PRO A 26 -6.94 -14.77 -5.29
N MET A 27 -5.65 -14.64 -5.26
CA MET A 27 -4.96 -13.62 -6.05
C MET A 27 -5.25 -13.74 -7.54
N SER A 28 -5.56 -14.92 -7.99
CA SER A 28 -5.86 -15.09 -9.41
C SER A 28 -7.20 -14.48 -9.78
N GLU A 29 -8.05 -14.22 -8.81
CA GLU A 29 -9.36 -13.68 -9.08
C GLU A 29 -9.56 -12.26 -8.61
N VAL A 30 -8.62 -11.69 -7.91
CA VAL A 30 -8.76 -10.35 -7.39
C VAL A 30 -8.00 -9.39 -8.30
N GLU A 31 -8.57 -8.20 -8.49
CA GLU A 31 -7.88 -7.22 -9.28
C GLU A 31 -6.73 -6.67 -8.49
N ARG A 32 -5.58 -6.47 -9.12
CA ARG A 32 -4.39 -6.04 -8.43
C ARG A 32 -4.11 -4.59 -8.71
N ILE A 33 -3.75 -3.86 -7.70
CA ILE A 33 -3.37 -2.47 -7.80
C ILE A 33 -1.92 -2.37 -7.36
N PRO A 34 -1.01 -2.01 -8.24
CA PRO A 34 0.40 -1.94 -7.85
C PRO A 34 0.65 -0.70 -7.00
N LEU A 35 1.22 -0.87 -5.84
CA LEU A 35 1.59 0.21 -4.98
C LEU A 35 3.10 0.34 -5.04
N LEU A 36 3.57 1.46 -5.54
CA LEU A 36 5.00 1.65 -5.71
C LEU A 36 5.68 1.86 -4.37
N ARG A 37 6.96 1.54 -4.32
CA ARG A 37 7.70 1.69 -3.09
C ARG A 37 7.65 3.11 -2.56
N GLU A 38 7.78 4.09 -3.42
CA GLU A 38 7.72 5.47 -2.97
C GLU A 38 6.33 5.86 -2.51
N GLU A 39 5.31 5.25 -3.06
CA GLU A 39 3.94 5.51 -2.60
C GLU A 39 3.74 4.95 -1.21
N LEU A 40 4.24 3.77 -0.96
CA LEU A 40 4.15 3.18 0.36
C LEU A 40 4.95 4.00 1.37
N GLU A 41 6.12 4.45 0.97
CA GLU A 41 6.95 5.25 1.86
C GLU A 41 6.28 6.57 2.21
N ALA A 42 5.68 7.23 1.24
CA ALA A 42 4.99 8.49 1.50
C ALA A 42 3.81 8.28 2.45
N LEU A 43 3.06 7.19 2.26
CA LEU A 43 1.97 6.88 3.16
C LEU A 43 2.48 6.65 4.58
N LYS A 44 3.56 5.91 4.70
CA LYS A 44 4.11 5.62 6.00
C LYS A 44 4.56 6.89 6.70
N LEU A 45 5.31 7.72 6.00
CA LEU A 45 5.86 8.91 6.64
C LEU A 45 4.80 9.93 6.98
N CYS A 46 3.85 10.16 6.11
CA CYS A 46 2.84 11.18 6.34
C CYS A 46 1.65 10.68 7.14
N ASP A 47 1.12 9.54 6.77
CA ASP A 47 -0.14 9.09 7.35
C ASP A 47 0.03 8.21 8.58
N LEU A 48 1.15 7.56 8.71
CA LEU A 48 1.39 6.73 9.88
C LEU A 48 2.28 7.47 10.88
N ASP A 49 3.39 8.01 10.42
CA ASP A 49 4.34 8.66 11.31
C ASP A 49 4.01 10.11 11.60
N GLY A 50 3.07 10.68 10.87
CA GLY A 50 2.61 12.04 11.14
C GLY A 50 3.50 13.15 10.64
N MET A 51 4.36 12.86 9.69
CA MET A 51 5.23 13.90 9.14
C MET A 51 4.48 14.81 8.19
N THR A 52 4.92 16.06 8.10
CA THR A 52 4.38 16.94 7.08
C THR A 52 4.96 16.53 5.75
N GLN A 53 4.37 17.00 4.67
CA GLN A 53 4.86 16.67 3.33
C GLN A 53 6.26 17.21 3.14
N GLU A 54 6.56 18.34 3.75
CA GLU A 54 7.88 18.91 3.67
C GLU A 54 8.88 18.03 4.37
N GLN A 55 8.56 17.55 5.56
CA GLN A 55 9.45 16.66 6.29
C GLN A 55 9.66 15.34 5.55
N ALA A 56 8.58 14.82 5.01
CA ALA A 56 8.68 13.58 4.26
C ALA A 56 9.55 13.77 3.02
N GLY A 57 9.42 14.92 2.36
CA GLY A 57 10.23 15.21 1.20
C GLY A 57 11.72 15.23 1.51
N ILE A 58 12.07 15.83 2.64
CA ILE A 58 13.44 15.85 3.05
C ILE A 58 13.95 14.45 3.28
N LYS A 59 13.15 13.63 3.95
CA LYS A 59 13.56 12.27 4.24
C LYS A 59 13.68 11.43 2.98
N MET A 60 12.80 11.65 2.02
CA MET A 60 12.82 10.88 0.78
C MET A 60 13.74 11.49 -0.28
N GLY A 61 14.23 12.70 -0.04
CA GLY A 61 15.11 13.34 -1.02
C GLY A 61 14.38 13.90 -2.21
N ILE A 62 13.13 14.32 -2.05
CA ILE A 62 12.34 14.88 -3.13
C ILE A 62 11.61 16.13 -2.66
N SER A 63 11.04 16.86 -3.59
CA SER A 63 10.38 18.11 -3.24
C SER A 63 9.02 17.83 -2.61
N ARG A 64 8.52 18.83 -1.90
CA ARG A 64 7.24 18.72 -1.26
C ARG A 64 6.15 18.48 -2.28
N GLY A 65 6.22 19.15 -3.45
CA GLY A 65 5.21 18.96 -4.49
C GLY A 65 5.21 17.54 -5.02
N THR A 66 6.37 16.93 -5.10
CA THR A 66 6.47 15.54 -5.52
C THR A 66 5.85 14.62 -4.48
N VAL A 67 6.11 14.90 -3.20
CA VAL A 67 5.49 14.11 -2.13
C VAL A 67 3.98 14.22 -2.23
N GLN A 68 3.47 15.42 -2.48
CA GLN A 68 2.05 15.63 -2.58
C GLN A 68 1.44 14.77 -3.67
N ARG A 69 2.07 14.71 -4.83
CA ARG A 69 1.55 13.91 -5.92
C ARG A 69 1.64 12.41 -5.63
N ILE A 70 2.75 11.99 -5.08
CA ILE A 70 2.94 10.58 -4.74
C ILE A 70 1.93 10.16 -3.68
N LEU A 71 1.76 10.99 -2.67
CA LEU A 71 0.85 10.69 -1.58
C LEU A 71 -0.60 10.66 -2.07
N ALA A 72 -0.98 11.56 -2.95
CA ALA A 72 -2.34 11.56 -3.50
C ALA A 72 -2.60 10.27 -4.26
N SER A 73 -1.63 9.83 -5.04
CA SER A 73 -1.75 8.59 -5.78
C SER A 73 -1.86 7.40 -4.84
N ALA A 74 -1.02 7.38 -3.82
CA ALA A 74 -1.02 6.29 -2.85
C ALA A 74 -2.34 6.21 -2.10
N ARG A 75 -2.87 7.35 -1.70
CA ARG A 75 -4.13 7.38 -0.97
C ARG A 75 -5.28 6.92 -1.86
N ARG A 76 -5.25 7.31 -3.12
CA ARG A 76 -6.30 6.91 -4.03
C ARG A 76 -6.27 5.41 -4.26
N LYS A 77 -5.09 4.84 -4.44
CA LYS A 77 -4.96 3.40 -4.63
C LYS A 77 -5.44 2.64 -3.41
N THR A 78 -5.08 3.13 -2.23
CA THR A 78 -5.48 2.49 -0.99
C THR A 78 -7.00 2.54 -0.84
N ALA A 79 -7.59 3.70 -1.09
CA ALA A 79 -9.04 3.83 -0.99
C ALA A 79 -9.74 2.96 -2.01
N LEU A 80 -9.19 2.85 -3.20
CA LEU A 80 -9.77 2.01 -4.22
C LEU A 80 -9.75 0.55 -3.81
N ALA A 81 -8.62 0.11 -3.29
CA ALA A 81 -8.49 -1.29 -2.86
C ALA A 81 -9.48 -1.61 -1.76
N LEU A 82 -9.59 -0.73 -0.78
CA LEU A 82 -10.49 -0.96 0.34
C LEU A 82 -11.95 -0.88 -0.08
N SER A 83 -12.28 0.07 -0.94
CA SER A 83 -13.67 0.27 -1.33
C SER A 83 -14.18 -0.78 -2.29
N LYS A 84 -13.33 -1.22 -3.18
CA LYS A 84 -13.75 -2.17 -4.21
C LYS A 84 -13.27 -3.58 -3.98
N GLY A 85 -12.61 -3.83 -2.88
CA GLY A 85 -12.14 -5.19 -2.59
C GLY A 85 -11.05 -5.66 -3.53
N ARG A 86 -10.09 -4.79 -3.81
CA ARG A 86 -8.99 -5.16 -4.68
C ARG A 86 -7.72 -5.35 -3.88
N ALA A 87 -6.73 -5.96 -4.48
CA ALA A 87 -5.49 -6.23 -3.78
C ALA A 87 -4.47 -5.13 -4.04
N LEU A 88 -3.75 -4.72 -3.00
CA LEU A 88 -2.63 -3.82 -3.15
C LEU A 88 -1.39 -4.69 -3.21
N VAL A 89 -0.66 -4.60 -4.30
CA VAL A 89 0.53 -5.41 -4.48
C VAL A 89 1.74 -4.51 -4.39
N PHE A 90 2.62 -4.80 -3.47
CA PHE A 90 3.79 -3.97 -3.25
C PHE A 90 4.87 -4.27 -4.26
N GLU A 91 5.39 -3.24 -4.84
CA GLU A 91 6.45 -3.42 -5.84
C GLU A 91 7.82 -2.97 -5.41
#